data_0dfe59560a496c51b98994f824ec533f
#
_entry.id   0dfe59560a496c51b98994f824ec533f
#
_cell.length_a   1.000
_cell.length_b   1.000
_cell.length_c   1.000
_cell.angle_alpha   90.00
_cell.angle_beta   90.00
_cell.angle_gamma   90.00
#
_symmetry.space_group_name_H-M   'P 1'
#
loop_
_entity.id
_entity.type
_entity.pdbx_description
1 polymer ?
#
loop_
_entity_poly.entity_id
_entity_poly.type
_entity_poly.pdbx_seq_one_letter_code
_entity_poly.pdbx_strand_id
1 'polypeptide(L)'
;MGKRSAPAKTKVAKSTWATKRGLAQMLKGGVIMDVVNPAEAKIAEEAGAVAVMALERVPSDIRRDGGVARMSDPEMIEAIKASVRIPVMAKARIGHFVEAQILESLGVDFVDESEVLTPADEKHHIDKFAFTVPFVCGATNLGEALRRVSEGACM
;
A
#
# COMPACT_ATOMS: atom_id res chain seq x y z
N MET A 1 35.01 5.78 -32.21
CA MET A 1 33.61 5.43 -31.86
C MET A 1 33.61 4.71 -30.51
N GLY A 2 33.39 5.43 -29.42
CA GLY A 2 33.40 4.86 -28.07
C GLY A 2 32.04 4.20 -27.76
N LYS A 3 32.05 2.91 -27.43
CA LYS A 3 30.88 2.19 -26.92
C LYS A 3 30.52 2.74 -25.52
N ARG A 4 29.39 3.45 -25.39
CA ARG A 4 28.83 3.76 -24.09
C ARG A 4 28.33 2.46 -23.45
N SER A 5 28.97 2.02 -22.37
CA SER A 5 28.46 0.94 -21.53
C SER A 5 27.16 1.37 -20.88
N ALA A 6 26.10 0.54 -21.00
CA ALA A 6 24.86 0.77 -20.30
C ALA A 6 25.10 0.73 -18.77
N PRO A 7 24.43 1.57 -17.98
CA PRO A 7 24.58 1.55 -16.53
C PRO A 7 24.12 0.18 -15.99
N ALA A 8 24.95 -0.41 -15.13
CA ALA A 8 24.63 -1.64 -14.42
C ALA A 8 23.33 -1.44 -13.62
N LYS A 9 22.33 -2.29 -13.87
CA LYS A 9 21.11 -2.33 -13.06
C LYS A 9 21.52 -2.69 -11.63
N THR A 10 21.48 -1.72 -10.73
CA THR A 10 21.67 -1.95 -9.30
C THR A 10 20.56 -2.92 -8.87
N LYS A 11 20.94 -4.14 -8.44
CA LYS A 11 19.98 -5.08 -7.83
C LYS A 11 19.49 -4.44 -6.54
N VAL A 12 18.24 -3.98 -6.53
CA VAL A 12 17.59 -3.56 -5.28
C VAL A 12 17.59 -4.78 -4.36
N ALA A 13 18.22 -4.64 -3.20
CA ALA A 13 18.25 -5.72 -2.21
C ALA A 13 16.80 -6.01 -1.78
N LYS A 14 16.35 -7.26 -1.95
CA LYS A 14 15.02 -7.66 -1.48
C LYS A 14 14.94 -7.44 0.03
N SER A 15 13.96 -6.68 0.47
CA SER A 15 13.65 -6.47 1.88
C SER A 15 13.34 -7.82 2.54
N THR A 16 13.93 -8.07 3.72
CA THR A 16 13.65 -9.29 4.47
C THR A 16 12.31 -9.19 5.19
N TRP A 17 11.69 -10.32 5.51
CA TRP A 17 10.49 -10.36 6.36
C TRP A 17 10.68 -9.62 7.68
N ALA A 18 11.85 -9.77 8.32
CA ALA A 18 12.19 -9.06 9.56
C ALA A 18 12.15 -7.54 9.37
N THR A 19 12.67 -7.02 8.25
CA THR A 19 12.63 -5.59 7.92
C THR A 19 11.20 -5.11 7.74
N LYS A 20 10.40 -5.83 6.94
CA LYS A 20 8.99 -5.49 6.69
C LYS A 20 8.18 -5.42 7.98
N ARG A 21 8.34 -6.43 8.84
CA ARG A 21 7.69 -6.46 10.16
C ARG A 21 8.17 -5.34 11.08
N GLY A 22 9.45 -4.98 11.02
CA GLY A 22 10.02 -3.87 11.78
C GLY A 22 9.38 -2.53 11.39
N LEU A 23 9.16 -2.28 10.11
CA LEU A 23 8.45 -1.10 9.61
C LEU A 23 7.00 -1.05 10.14
N ALA A 24 6.28 -2.17 10.12
CA ALA A 24 4.93 -2.23 10.68
C ALA A 24 4.91 -1.96 12.20
N GLN A 25 5.90 -2.44 12.96
CA GLN A 25 6.01 -2.16 14.40
C GLN A 25 6.18 -0.67 14.73
N MET A 26 6.77 0.12 13.84
CA MET A 26 6.93 1.56 14.04
C MET A 26 5.58 2.31 14.06
N LEU A 27 4.54 1.74 13.46
CA LEU A 27 3.20 2.34 13.39
C LEU A 27 2.30 1.93 14.55
N LYS A 28 2.77 1.01 15.42
CA LYS A 28 1.97 0.46 16.51
C LYS A 28 1.50 1.53 17.50
N GLY A 29 0.20 1.54 17.76
CA GLY A 29 -0.44 2.47 18.69
C GLY A 29 -0.73 3.85 18.09
N GLY A 30 -0.36 4.09 16.84
CA GLY A 30 -0.69 5.31 16.12
C GLY A 30 -1.99 5.20 15.30
N VAL A 31 -2.36 6.29 14.67
CA VAL A 31 -3.53 6.38 13.79
C VAL A 31 -3.06 6.46 12.34
N ILE A 32 -3.66 5.64 11.47
CA ILE A 32 -3.52 5.71 10.03
C ILE A 32 -4.79 6.39 9.50
N MET A 33 -4.64 7.48 8.76
CA MET A 33 -5.76 8.26 8.25
C MET A 33 -5.97 8.03 6.75
N ASP A 34 -7.22 7.71 6.38
CA ASP A 34 -7.64 7.67 4.98
C ASP A 34 -7.71 9.09 4.43
N VAL A 35 -7.09 9.32 3.28
CA VAL A 35 -7.03 10.63 2.62
C VAL A 35 -7.22 10.48 1.11
N VAL A 36 -7.85 11.47 0.48
CA VAL A 36 -8.15 11.46 -0.95
C VAL A 36 -7.44 12.58 -1.72
N ASN A 37 -6.66 13.41 -1.04
CA ASN A 37 -5.88 14.49 -1.65
C ASN A 37 -4.73 14.96 -0.74
N PRO A 38 -3.76 15.75 -1.30
CA PRO A 38 -2.62 16.27 -0.53
C PRO A 38 -2.99 17.20 0.62
N ALA A 39 -4.10 17.94 0.54
CA ALA A 39 -4.52 18.85 1.60
C ALA A 39 -4.97 18.07 2.84
N GLU A 40 -5.76 17.03 2.66
CA GLU A 40 -6.17 16.13 3.74
C GLU A 40 -4.97 15.40 4.36
N ALA A 41 -4.00 14.98 3.54
CA ALA A 41 -2.78 14.33 4.02
C ALA A 41 -1.97 15.25 4.96
N LYS A 42 -1.84 16.53 4.64
CA LYS A 42 -1.20 17.52 5.52
C LYS A 42 -1.94 17.71 6.84
N ILE A 43 -3.27 17.81 6.78
CA ILE A 43 -4.11 17.92 7.98
C ILE A 43 -3.94 16.68 8.87
N ALA A 44 -3.90 15.49 8.28
CA ALA A 44 -3.69 14.25 9.01
C ALA A 44 -2.31 14.22 9.69
N GLU A 45 -1.24 14.60 8.99
CA GLU A 45 0.11 14.70 9.55
C GLU A 45 0.18 15.72 10.68
N GLU A 46 -0.38 16.91 10.50
CA GLU A 46 -0.42 17.97 11.52
C GLU A 46 -1.23 17.55 12.76
N ALA A 47 -2.27 16.72 12.57
CA ALA A 47 -3.06 16.14 13.65
C ALA A 47 -2.35 14.98 14.39
N GLY A 48 -1.17 14.56 13.92
CA GLY A 48 -0.36 13.52 14.57
C GLY A 48 -0.62 12.09 14.07
N ALA A 49 -1.19 11.92 12.87
CA ALA A 49 -1.26 10.61 12.24
C ALA A 49 0.16 10.04 12.03
N VAL A 50 0.32 8.73 12.21
CA VAL A 50 1.60 8.04 12.00
C VAL A 50 1.80 7.60 10.57
N ALA A 51 0.74 7.54 9.78
CA ALA A 51 0.74 7.25 8.35
C ALA A 51 -0.57 7.73 7.73
N VAL A 52 -0.60 7.86 6.40
CA VAL A 52 -1.81 8.11 5.63
C VAL A 52 -2.03 6.98 4.63
N MET A 53 -3.31 6.70 4.33
CA MET A 53 -3.75 5.76 3.33
C MET A 53 -4.33 6.54 2.15
N ALA A 54 -3.65 6.51 1.01
CA ALA A 54 -4.12 7.18 -0.22
C ALA A 54 -5.27 6.37 -0.86
N LEU A 55 -6.43 6.98 -0.99
CA LEU A 55 -7.64 6.39 -1.54
C LEU A 55 -8.17 7.23 -2.71
N GLU A 56 -8.74 6.58 -3.73
CA GLU A 56 -9.54 7.28 -4.75
C GLU A 56 -10.83 7.83 -4.14
N ARG A 57 -11.47 7.01 -3.28
CA ARG A 57 -12.68 7.37 -2.52
C ARG A 57 -12.64 6.70 -1.15
N VAL A 58 -13.16 7.38 -0.15
CA VAL A 58 -13.30 6.77 1.18
C VAL A 58 -14.34 5.65 1.18
N PRO A 59 -14.22 4.63 2.05
CA PRO A 59 -15.11 3.47 2.05
C PRO A 59 -16.60 3.81 2.17
N SER A 60 -16.96 4.88 2.88
CA SER A 60 -18.34 5.35 3.01
C SER A 60 -18.93 5.80 1.67
N ASP A 61 -18.15 6.49 0.85
CA ASP A 61 -18.58 6.97 -0.46
C ASP A 61 -18.75 5.80 -1.44
N ILE A 62 -17.84 4.83 -1.40
CA ILE A 62 -17.94 3.61 -2.20
C ILE A 62 -19.24 2.86 -1.88
N ARG A 63 -19.60 2.73 -0.60
CA ARG A 63 -20.83 2.06 -0.20
C ARG A 63 -22.08 2.83 -0.60
N ARG A 64 -22.05 4.17 -0.57
CA ARG A 64 -23.19 5.02 -0.95
C ARG A 64 -23.41 5.02 -2.45
N ASP A 65 -22.37 5.20 -3.23
CA ASP A 65 -22.45 5.49 -4.66
C ASP A 65 -22.35 4.21 -5.53
N GLY A 66 -21.85 3.12 -4.96
CA GLY A 66 -21.59 1.87 -5.69
C GLY A 66 -20.49 2.00 -6.74
N GLY A 67 -20.47 1.07 -7.68
CA GLY A 67 -19.49 1.04 -8.78
C GLY A 67 -18.23 0.23 -8.47
N VAL A 68 -17.26 0.26 -9.38
CA VAL A 68 -15.97 -0.41 -9.22
C VAL A 68 -15.05 0.48 -8.39
N ALA A 69 -14.57 -0.05 -7.26
CA ALA A 69 -13.55 0.58 -6.44
C ALA A 69 -12.19 -0.06 -6.77
N ARG A 70 -11.20 0.75 -7.08
CA ARG A 70 -9.86 0.33 -7.55
C ARG A 70 -8.74 1.14 -6.92
N MET A 71 -7.51 0.79 -7.25
CA MET A 71 -6.32 1.57 -6.90
C MET A 71 -6.47 3.04 -7.27
N SER A 72 -5.96 3.92 -6.42
CA SER A 72 -5.90 5.37 -6.67
C SER A 72 -5.03 5.71 -7.88
N ASP A 73 -5.32 6.86 -8.48
CA ASP A 73 -4.51 7.41 -9.57
C ASP A 73 -3.04 7.59 -9.12
N PRO A 74 -2.05 7.13 -9.92
CA PRO A 74 -0.63 7.31 -9.61
C PRO A 74 -0.23 8.77 -9.35
N GLU A 75 -0.73 9.72 -10.13
CA GLU A 75 -0.40 11.15 -9.96
C GLU A 75 -0.87 11.68 -8.59
N MET A 76 -2.05 11.24 -8.15
CA MET A 76 -2.56 11.60 -6.83
C MET A 76 -1.69 11.00 -5.71
N ILE A 77 -1.27 9.74 -5.84
CA ILE A 77 -0.39 9.09 -4.86
C ILE A 77 0.94 9.84 -4.77
N GLU A 78 1.54 10.19 -5.91
CA GLU A 78 2.78 10.98 -5.94
C GLU A 78 2.60 12.37 -5.32
N ALA A 79 1.49 13.05 -5.58
CA ALA A 79 1.17 14.34 -4.98
C ALA A 79 1.01 14.25 -3.45
N ILE A 80 0.34 13.21 -2.94
CA ILE A 80 0.23 12.95 -1.50
C ILE A 80 1.61 12.69 -0.91
N LYS A 81 2.43 11.82 -1.52
CA LYS A 81 3.80 11.53 -1.06
C LYS A 81 4.68 12.78 -1.00
N ALA A 82 4.55 13.67 -1.98
CA ALA A 82 5.30 14.93 -1.98
C ALA A 82 4.84 15.92 -0.92
N SER A 83 3.65 15.74 -0.36
CA SER A 83 3.03 16.69 0.58
C SER A 83 3.29 16.40 2.05
N VAL A 84 3.65 15.17 2.42
CA VAL A 84 3.84 14.73 3.81
C VAL A 84 5.19 14.04 4.01
N ARG A 85 5.61 13.91 5.27
CA ARG A 85 6.84 13.21 5.69
C ARG A 85 6.56 11.86 6.34
N ILE A 86 5.32 11.66 6.78
CA ILE A 86 4.89 10.39 7.35
C ILE A 86 4.68 9.35 6.23
N PRO A 87 4.74 8.04 6.54
CA PRO A 87 4.54 6.97 5.57
C PRO A 87 3.23 7.09 4.80
N VAL A 88 3.28 6.82 3.51
CA VAL A 88 2.12 6.79 2.62
C VAL A 88 1.84 5.35 2.20
N MET A 89 0.64 4.90 2.49
CA MET A 89 0.09 3.61 2.07
C MET A 89 -0.85 3.80 0.89
N ALA A 90 -1.01 2.79 0.07
CA ALA A 90 -2.02 2.79 -0.99
C ALA A 90 -2.64 1.40 -1.17
N LYS A 91 -3.89 1.36 -1.61
CA LYS A 91 -4.68 0.13 -1.73
C LYS A 91 -4.55 -0.51 -3.11
N ALA A 92 -4.37 -1.84 -3.11
CA ALA A 92 -4.52 -2.69 -4.28
C ALA A 92 -5.77 -3.58 -4.10
N ARG A 93 -6.46 -3.90 -5.18
CA ARG A 93 -7.56 -4.88 -5.16
C ARG A 93 -7.03 -6.26 -4.80
N ILE A 94 -7.85 -7.05 -4.10
CA ILE A 94 -7.51 -8.43 -3.76
C ILE A 94 -7.18 -9.22 -5.04
N GLY A 95 -6.01 -9.87 -5.06
CA GLY A 95 -5.51 -10.67 -6.17
C GLY A 95 -4.93 -9.88 -7.35
N HIS A 96 -4.97 -8.56 -7.32
CA HIS A 96 -4.48 -7.74 -8.44
C HIS A 96 -2.99 -7.40 -8.29
N PHE A 97 -2.13 -8.37 -8.60
CA PHE A 97 -0.68 -8.21 -8.44
C PHE A 97 -0.07 -7.06 -9.28
N VAL A 98 -0.69 -6.72 -10.42
CA VAL A 98 -0.20 -5.60 -11.26
C VAL A 98 -0.39 -4.25 -10.56
N GLU A 99 -1.51 -4.03 -9.86
CA GLU A 99 -1.68 -2.82 -9.03
C GLU A 99 -0.61 -2.74 -7.96
N ALA A 100 -0.31 -3.85 -7.28
CA ALA A 100 0.78 -3.89 -6.30
C ALA A 100 2.15 -3.58 -6.90
N GLN A 101 2.42 -4.04 -8.14
CA GLN A 101 3.67 -3.71 -8.86
C GLN A 101 3.75 -2.22 -9.21
N ILE A 102 2.64 -1.62 -9.61
CA ILE A 102 2.56 -0.17 -9.87
C ILE A 102 2.86 0.59 -8.57
N LEU A 103 2.17 0.24 -7.46
CA LEU A 103 2.36 0.88 -6.17
C LEU A 103 3.80 0.73 -5.65
N GLU A 104 4.40 -0.44 -5.80
CA GLU A 104 5.81 -0.64 -5.46
C GLU A 104 6.74 0.24 -6.32
N SER A 105 6.44 0.40 -7.61
CA SER A 105 7.23 1.25 -8.52
C SER A 105 7.11 2.74 -8.19
N LEU A 106 5.96 3.18 -7.70
CA LEU A 106 5.73 4.54 -7.17
C LEU A 106 6.45 4.76 -5.83
N GLY A 107 6.96 3.69 -5.21
CA GLY A 107 7.68 3.75 -3.95
C GLY A 107 6.78 4.13 -2.77
N VAL A 108 5.56 3.60 -2.70
CA VAL A 108 4.75 3.69 -1.48
C VAL A 108 5.42 2.92 -0.34
N ASP A 109 5.17 3.35 0.89
CA ASP A 109 5.81 2.74 2.07
C ASP A 109 5.14 1.41 2.45
N PHE A 110 3.85 1.25 2.15
CA PHE A 110 3.08 0.02 2.35
C PHE A 110 2.03 -0.14 1.24
N VAL A 111 1.74 -1.38 0.87
CA VAL A 111 0.61 -1.75 0.00
C VAL A 111 -0.46 -2.42 0.86
N ASP A 112 -1.69 -1.95 0.79
CA ASP A 112 -2.84 -2.59 1.42
C ASP A 112 -3.63 -3.39 0.38
N GLU A 113 -3.60 -4.71 0.48
CA GLU A 113 -4.48 -5.59 -0.30
C GLU A 113 -5.83 -5.66 0.40
N SER A 114 -6.78 -4.84 -0.09
CA SER A 114 -7.93 -4.44 0.70
C SER A 114 -9.26 -4.97 0.14
N GLU A 115 -10.09 -5.45 1.04
CA GLU A 115 -11.48 -5.88 0.80
C GLU A 115 -12.45 -4.72 0.53
N VAL A 116 -12.06 -3.47 0.77
CA VAL A 116 -12.92 -2.30 0.45
C VAL A 116 -12.93 -1.97 -1.04
N LEU A 117 -11.98 -2.52 -1.79
CA LEU A 117 -11.94 -2.41 -3.24
C LEU A 117 -12.67 -3.59 -3.89
N THR A 118 -13.07 -3.45 -5.15
CA THR A 118 -13.64 -4.56 -5.92
C THR A 118 -12.58 -5.64 -6.13
N PRO A 119 -12.78 -6.88 -5.66
CA PRO A 119 -11.81 -7.96 -5.86
C PRO A 119 -11.52 -8.21 -7.33
N ALA A 120 -10.25 -8.44 -7.68
CA ALA A 120 -9.85 -8.92 -9.00
C ALA A 120 -9.85 -10.46 -9.04
N ASP A 121 -9.48 -11.10 -7.92
CA ASP A 121 -9.55 -12.54 -7.73
C ASP A 121 -9.88 -12.83 -6.26
N GLU A 122 -11.04 -13.44 -5.99
CA GLU A 122 -11.49 -13.76 -4.64
C GLU A 122 -10.75 -14.97 -4.03
N LYS A 123 -10.18 -15.83 -4.87
CA LYS A 123 -9.56 -17.09 -4.44
C LYS A 123 -8.05 -16.97 -4.24
N HIS A 124 -7.41 -16.14 -5.07
CA HIS A 124 -5.96 -16.04 -5.11
C HIS A 124 -5.54 -14.63 -4.69
N HIS A 125 -5.04 -14.53 -3.48
CA HIS A 125 -4.43 -13.29 -2.98
C HIS A 125 -3.04 -13.09 -3.59
N ILE A 126 -2.55 -11.85 -3.54
CA ILE A 126 -1.22 -11.49 -4.03
C ILE A 126 -0.16 -12.26 -3.21
N ASP A 127 0.83 -12.87 -3.89
CA ASP A 127 2.03 -13.40 -3.23
C ASP A 127 2.90 -12.24 -2.75
N LYS A 128 2.76 -11.88 -1.49
CA LYS A 128 3.41 -10.72 -0.86
C LYS A 128 4.91 -10.92 -0.64
N PHE A 129 5.38 -12.17 -0.68
CA PHE A 129 6.81 -12.47 -0.60
C PHE A 129 7.57 -12.12 -1.89
N ALA A 130 6.84 -11.98 -3.01
CA ALA A 130 7.43 -11.57 -4.29
C ALA A 130 7.86 -10.09 -4.31
N PHE A 131 7.36 -9.27 -3.36
CA PHE A 131 7.57 -7.83 -3.29
C PHE A 131 8.60 -7.43 -2.22
N THR A 132 9.23 -6.26 -2.41
CA THR A 132 10.09 -5.64 -1.40
C THR A 132 9.31 -4.78 -0.43
N VAL A 133 8.22 -4.15 -0.88
CA VAL A 133 7.32 -3.33 -0.07
C VAL A 133 6.56 -4.20 0.94
N PRO A 134 6.35 -3.73 2.19
CA PRO A 134 5.51 -4.40 3.16
C PRO A 134 4.03 -4.33 2.79
N PHE A 135 3.28 -5.39 3.14
CA PHE A 135 1.84 -5.46 2.91
C PHE A 135 1.04 -5.38 4.20
N VAL A 136 -0.07 -4.67 4.10
CA VAL A 136 -1.14 -4.59 5.10
C VAL A 136 -2.36 -5.31 4.54
N CYS A 137 -3.13 -5.98 5.38
CA CYS A 137 -4.37 -6.65 4.99
C CYS A 137 -5.43 -6.56 6.08
N GLY A 138 -6.69 -6.52 5.67
CA GLY A 138 -7.83 -6.72 6.55
C GLY A 138 -8.06 -8.20 6.86
N ALA A 139 -8.68 -8.47 8.03
CA ALA A 139 -9.14 -9.80 8.40
C ALA A 139 -10.36 -9.66 9.35
N THR A 140 -11.38 -10.48 9.14
CA THR A 140 -12.60 -10.48 9.95
C THR A 140 -12.53 -11.45 11.13
N ASN A 141 -11.56 -12.35 11.11
CA ASN A 141 -11.34 -13.34 12.16
C ASN A 141 -9.88 -13.83 12.18
N LEU A 142 -9.50 -14.56 13.25
CA LEU A 142 -8.15 -15.04 13.42
C LEU A 142 -7.67 -15.98 12.29
N GLY A 143 -8.55 -16.79 11.74
CA GLY A 143 -8.21 -17.71 10.64
C GLY A 143 -7.80 -16.94 9.38
N GLU A 144 -8.51 -15.87 9.06
CA GLU A 144 -8.13 -14.97 7.95
C GLU A 144 -6.82 -14.25 8.23
N ALA A 145 -6.66 -13.70 9.43
CA ALA A 145 -5.42 -13.04 9.82
C ALA A 145 -4.20 -13.96 9.66
N LEU A 146 -4.30 -15.20 10.12
CA LEU A 146 -3.22 -16.18 9.95
C LEU A 146 -2.95 -16.50 8.48
N ARG A 147 -3.98 -16.58 7.63
CA ARG A 147 -3.79 -16.74 6.18
C ARG A 147 -3.07 -15.53 5.57
N ARG A 148 -3.48 -14.30 5.89
CA ARG A 148 -2.79 -13.08 5.40
C ARG A 148 -1.32 -13.07 5.82
N VAL A 149 -1.03 -13.41 7.07
CA VAL A 149 0.36 -13.52 7.54
C VAL A 149 1.12 -14.62 6.79
N SER A 150 0.50 -15.78 6.53
CA SER A 150 1.13 -16.86 5.77
C SER A 150 1.43 -16.49 4.32
N GLU A 151 0.68 -15.55 3.74
CA GLU A 151 0.91 -14.99 2.41
C GLU A 151 1.95 -13.86 2.39
N GLY A 152 2.42 -13.42 3.55
CA GLY A 152 3.45 -12.40 3.69
C GLY A 152 2.95 -11.02 4.13
N ALA A 153 1.71 -10.87 4.61
CA ALA A 153 1.27 -9.64 5.24
C ALA A 153 1.99 -9.43 6.58
N CYS A 154 2.43 -8.20 6.84
CA CYS A 154 3.18 -7.86 8.06
C CYS A 154 2.37 -6.99 9.05
N MET A 155 1.18 -6.55 8.65
CA MET A 155 0.22 -5.82 9.46
C MET A 155 -1.19 -6.10 8.98
#